data_6def798b6a8f8c869176632d9a8ba6da
#
_entry.id   6def798b6a8f8c869176632d9a8ba6da
#
_cell.length_a   1.000
_cell.length_b   1.000
_cell.length_c   1.000
_cell.angle_alpha   90.00
_cell.angle_beta   90.00
_cell.angle_gamma   90.00
#
_symmetry.space_group_name_H-M   'P 1'
#
loop_
_entity.id
_entity.type
_entity.pdbx_description
1 polymer ?
#
loop_
_entity_poly.entity_id
_entity_poly.type
_entity_poly.pdbx_seq_one_letter_code
_entity_poly.pdbx_strand_id
1 'polypeptide(L)'
;MEYRKAMGKEDIKVLADVQVKHAHMVLPYITVEQSAKEAVDSGADGIIVTGTQIGEETPLDLIKRVKNVVKVPVFAGSGVKAENIKDQLQIADGAIIGSSLKEGGIISNPISYDLVKKSIRWIKRIIKRRKES
;
A
#
# COMPACT_ATOMS: atom_id res chain seq x y z
N MET A 1 -10.46 -11.48 -12.02
CA MET A 1 -9.88 -10.92 -13.26
C MET A 1 -10.68 -11.27 -14.51
N GLU A 2 -11.17 -12.48 -14.62
CA GLU A 2 -12.03 -12.92 -15.75
C GLU A 2 -13.29 -12.07 -15.90
N TYR A 3 -13.95 -11.72 -14.79
CA TYR A 3 -15.14 -10.87 -14.81
C TYR A 3 -14.87 -9.47 -15.41
N ARG A 4 -13.74 -8.84 -15.02
CA ARG A 4 -13.31 -7.54 -15.57
C ARG A 4 -13.15 -7.62 -17.10
N LYS A 5 -12.50 -8.67 -17.58
CA LYS A 5 -12.29 -8.93 -19.01
C LYS A 5 -13.62 -9.18 -19.73
N ALA A 6 -14.49 -10.00 -19.16
CA ALA A 6 -15.81 -10.28 -19.71
C ALA A 6 -16.68 -9.04 -19.83
N MET A 7 -16.50 -8.04 -18.94
CA MET A 7 -17.21 -6.76 -18.98
C MET A 7 -16.55 -5.71 -19.88
N GLY A 8 -15.43 -6.04 -20.56
CA GLY A 8 -14.69 -5.08 -21.38
C GLY A 8 -14.10 -3.90 -20.59
N LYS A 9 -13.75 -4.11 -19.33
CA LYS A 9 -13.24 -3.09 -18.38
C LYS A 9 -11.78 -3.35 -17.98
N GLU A 10 -10.96 -3.73 -18.92
CA GLU A 10 -9.55 -4.03 -18.71
C GLU A 10 -8.72 -2.80 -18.32
N ASP A 11 -9.21 -1.60 -18.60
CA ASP A 11 -8.65 -0.33 -18.18
C ASP A 11 -8.71 -0.10 -16.66
N ILE A 12 -9.65 -0.73 -15.95
CA ILE A 12 -9.76 -0.66 -14.50
C ILE A 12 -8.60 -1.45 -13.86
N LYS A 13 -7.75 -0.76 -13.11
CA LYS A 13 -6.63 -1.38 -12.41
C LYS A 13 -7.07 -2.09 -11.13
N VAL A 14 -6.47 -3.25 -10.87
CA VAL A 14 -6.75 -4.05 -9.67
C VAL A 14 -5.50 -4.08 -8.81
N LEU A 15 -5.64 -3.56 -7.60
CA LEU A 15 -4.61 -3.65 -6.56
C LEU A 15 -5.03 -4.73 -5.57
N ALA A 16 -4.17 -5.73 -5.36
CA ALA A 16 -4.43 -6.83 -4.45
C ALA A 16 -3.73 -6.61 -3.10
N ASP A 17 -4.50 -6.64 -2.03
CA ASP A 17 -3.96 -6.65 -0.66
C ASP A 17 -3.61 -8.08 -0.27
N VAL A 18 -2.33 -8.32 0.03
CA VAL A 18 -1.80 -9.67 0.28
C VAL A 18 -1.66 -10.02 1.76
N GLN A 19 -1.95 -9.10 2.66
CA GLN A 19 -1.96 -9.34 4.10
C GLN A 19 -3.16 -8.64 4.74
N VAL A 20 -4.35 -9.18 4.42
CA VAL A 20 -5.60 -8.60 4.89
C VAL A 20 -5.76 -8.86 6.38
N LYS A 21 -5.92 -7.79 7.17
CA LYS A 21 -6.31 -7.84 8.57
C LYS A 21 -7.68 -8.51 8.67
N HIS A 22 -7.84 -9.40 9.62
CA HIS A 22 -9.08 -10.17 9.84
C HIS A 22 -9.39 -11.28 8.83
N ALA A 23 -8.57 -11.51 7.81
CA ALA A 23 -8.67 -12.73 7.02
C ALA A 23 -7.88 -13.85 7.72
N HIS A 24 -8.57 -14.92 8.09
CA HIS A 24 -7.89 -16.16 8.41
C HIS A 24 -7.22 -16.69 7.14
N MET A 25 -5.91 -16.83 7.17
CA MET A 25 -5.22 -17.50 6.08
C MET A 25 -5.76 -18.93 5.97
N VAL A 26 -6.41 -19.23 4.86
CA VAL A 26 -6.99 -20.56 4.61
C VAL A 26 -5.91 -21.65 4.62
N LEU A 27 -4.66 -21.24 4.34
CA LEU A 27 -3.49 -22.11 4.39
C LEU A 27 -2.39 -21.47 5.24
N PRO A 28 -2.09 -21.99 6.44
CA PRO A 28 -1.15 -21.38 7.40
C PRO A 28 0.31 -21.37 6.94
N TYR A 29 0.64 -21.91 5.77
CA TYR A 29 2.00 -22.05 5.25
C TYR A 29 2.31 -21.14 4.06
N ILE A 30 1.37 -20.31 3.60
CA ILE A 30 1.61 -19.40 2.48
C ILE A 30 2.31 -18.14 3.00
N THR A 31 3.48 -17.84 2.44
CA THR A 31 4.22 -16.60 2.73
C THR A 31 3.59 -15.41 2.02
N VAL A 32 3.88 -14.20 2.50
CA VAL A 32 3.41 -12.96 1.84
C VAL A 32 3.95 -12.86 0.41
N GLU A 33 5.17 -13.35 0.15
CA GLU A 33 5.79 -13.39 -1.17
C GLU A 33 5.03 -14.33 -2.11
N GLN A 34 4.60 -15.49 -1.64
CA GLN A 34 3.80 -16.42 -2.42
C GLN A 34 2.43 -15.81 -2.75
N SER A 35 1.76 -15.22 -1.75
CA SER A 35 0.48 -14.53 -1.96
C SER A 35 0.60 -13.41 -2.99
N ALA A 36 1.69 -12.64 -2.95
CA ALA A 36 1.94 -11.58 -3.91
C ALA A 36 2.14 -12.13 -5.33
N LYS A 37 2.91 -13.20 -5.50
CA LYS A 37 3.10 -13.86 -6.81
C LYS A 37 1.79 -14.40 -7.36
N GLU A 38 1.00 -15.10 -6.55
CA GLU A 38 -0.30 -15.64 -6.95
C GLU A 38 -1.27 -14.54 -7.37
N ALA A 39 -1.28 -13.41 -6.66
CA ALA A 39 -2.09 -12.25 -7.02
C ALA A 39 -1.69 -11.68 -8.39
N VAL A 40 -0.38 -11.53 -8.65
CA VAL A 40 0.13 -11.07 -9.94
C VAL A 40 -0.19 -12.06 -11.05
N ASP A 41 0.01 -13.37 -10.83
CA ASP A 41 -0.31 -14.42 -11.80
C ASP A 41 -1.81 -14.46 -12.11
N SER A 42 -2.65 -14.09 -11.13
CA SER A 42 -4.10 -13.92 -11.31
C SER A 42 -4.49 -12.61 -11.98
N GLY A 43 -3.54 -11.73 -12.31
CA GLY A 43 -3.74 -10.50 -13.09
C GLY A 43 -3.85 -9.23 -12.26
N ALA A 44 -3.35 -9.19 -11.02
CA ALA A 44 -3.24 -7.94 -10.28
C ALA A 44 -2.27 -6.98 -10.96
N ASP A 45 -2.66 -5.70 -11.04
CA ASP A 45 -1.85 -4.62 -11.63
C ASP A 45 -0.90 -3.99 -10.59
N GLY A 46 -1.10 -4.26 -9.32
CA GLY A 46 -0.25 -3.84 -8.21
C GLY A 46 -0.56 -4.60 -6.92
N ILE A 47 0.36 -4.55 -5.98
CA ILE A 47 0.24 -5.22 -4.69
C ILE A 47 0.18 -4.18 -3.57
N ILE A 48 -0.72 -4.37 -2.63
CA ILE A 48 -0.78 -3.61 -1.39
C ILE A 48 -0.26 -4.50 -0.26
N VAL A 49 0.68 -3.97 0.52
CA VAL A 49 1.21 -4.62 1.72
C VAL A 49 0.78 -3.84 2.94
N THR A 50 0.15 -4.50 3.90
CA THR A 50 -0.35 -3.90 5.14
C THR A 50 0.39 -4.44 6.35
N GLY A 51 0.37 -3.69 7.47
CA GLY A 51 0.84 -4.19 8.76
C GLY A 51 -0.12 -5.21 9.37
N THR A 52 0.27 -5.83 10.46
CA THR A 52 -0.51 -6.88 11.13
C THR A 52 -1.72 -6.36 11.88
N GLN A 53 -1.71 -5.07 12.29
CA GLN A 53 -2.81 -4.43 13.02
C GLN A 53 -3.30 -3.15 12.32
N ILE A 54 -4.53 -2.75 12.62
CA ILE A 54 -5.13 -1.51 12.09
C ILE A 54 -4.32 -0.30 12.57
N GLY A 55 -3.88 0.55 11.62
CA GLY A 55 -3.09 1.75 11.92
C GLY A 55 -1.63 1.49 12.22
N GLU A 56 -1.20 0.23 12.29
CA GLU A 56 0.20 -0.14 12.41
C GLU A 56 0.93 0.14 11.10
N GLU A 57 2.15 0.65 11.23
CA GLU A 57 3.02 0.89 10.08
C GLU A 57 3.35 -0.41 9.36
N THR A 58 3.26 -0.39 8.04
CA THR A 58 3.71 -1.53 7.23
C THR A 58 5.22 -1.70 7.39
N PRO A 59 5.71 -2.87 7.83
CA PRO A 59 7.15 -3.11 7.98
C PRO A 59 7.90 -2.92 6.67
N LEU A 60 8.97 -2.13 6.68
CA LEU A 60 9.78 -1.85 5.50
C LEU A 60 10.39 -3.12 4.90
N ASP A 61 10.78 -4.06 5.76
CA ASP A 61 11.30 -5.36 5.34
C ASP A 61 10.26 -6.16 4.54
N LEU A 62 8.99 -6.12 4.96
CA LEU A 62 7.91 -6.80 4.27
C LEU A 62 7.70 -6.24 2.86
N ILE A 63 7.76 -4.92 2.70
CA ILE A 63 7.67 -4.25 1.39
C ILE A 63 8.84 -4.69 0.51
N LYS A 64 10.07 -4.72 1.04
CA LYS A 64 11.26 -5.17 0.31
C LYS A 64 11.11 -6.61 -0.18
N ARG A 65 10.69 -7.51 0.69
CA ARG A 65 10.50 -8.93 0.38
C ARG A 65 9.50 -9.11 -0.77
N VAL A 66 8.37 -8.41 -0.74
CA VAL A 66 7.39 -8.45 -1.82
C VAL A 66 7.96 -7.86 -3.11
N LYS A 67 8.63 -6.70 -3.04
CA LYS A 67 9.26 -6.09 -4.23
C LYS A 67 10.30 -6.98 -4.89
N ASN A 68 10.98 -7.81 -4.15
CA ASN A 68 11.97 -8.73 -4.70
C ASN A 68 11.37 -9.86 -5.54
N VAL A 69 10.08 -10.14 -5.40
CA VAL A 69 9.43 -11.29 -6.05
C VAL A 69 8.35 -10.91 -7.07
N VAL A 70 7.96 -9.64 -7.15
CA VAL A 70 6.99 -9.14 -8.13
C VAL A 70 7.58 -7.98 -8.95
N LYS A 71 7.08 -7.80 -10.18
CA LYS A 71 7.48 -6.70 -11.07
C LYS A 71 6.45 -5.56 -11.14
N VAL A 72 5.26 -5.78 -10.60
CA VAL A 72 4.23 -4.76 -10.52
C VAL A 72 4.49 -3.79 -9.37
N PRO A 73 3.91 -2.58 -9.36
CA PRO A 73 4.05 -1.63 -8.26
C PRO A 73 3.60 -2.22 -6.92
N VAL A 74 4.33 -1.90 -5.85
CA VAL A 74 4.03 -2.30 -4.47
C VAL A 74 3.76 -1.08 -3.61
N PHE A 75 2.63 -1.08 -2.92
CA PHE A 75 2.13 0.03 -2.12
C PHE A 75 2.15 -0.30 -0.63
N ALA A 76 2.58 0.65 0.19
CA ALA A 76 2.38 0.58 1.63
C ALA A 76 0.90 0.88 1.95
N GLY A 77 0.19 -0.06 2.58
CA GLY A 77 -1.26 -0.02 2.74
C GLY A 77 -1.75 0.43 4.11
N SER A 78 -0.88 0.60 5.11
CA SER A 78 -1.30 0.96 6.45
C SER A 78 -0.26 1.75 7.23
N GLY A 79 -0.72 2.53 8.23
CA GLY A 79 0.11 3.26 9.16
C GLY A 79 1.00 4.34 8.55
N VAL A 80 0.73 4.76 7.31
CA VAL A 80 1.51 5.81 6.64
C VAL A 80 1.05 7.17 7.14
N LYS A 81 2.02 7.97 7.56
CA LYS A 81 1.83 9.31 8.11
C LYS A 81 3.00 10.23 7.75
N ALA A 82 2.85 11.53 7.99
CA ALA A 82 3.87 12.52 7.61
C ALA A 82 5.27 12.21 8.18
N GLU A 83 5.35 11.56 9.32
CA GLU A 83 6.60 11.24 10.03
C GLU A 83 7.37 10.08 9.36
N ASN A 84 6.68 9.09 8.80
CA ASN A 84 7.30 7.89 8.21
C ASN A 84 7.18 7.78 6.69
N ILE A 85 6.39 8.63 6.04
CA ILE A 85 6.12 8.56 4.60
C ILE A 85 7.40 8.61 3.75
N LYS A 86 8.44 9.30 4.22
CA LYS A 86 9.73 9.37 3.54
C LYS A 86 10.37 7.99 3.46
N ASP A 87 10.44 7.27 4.57
CA ASP A 87 11.07 5.97 4.65
C ASP A 87 10.25 4.92 3.91
N GLN A 88 8.94 4.97 4.04
CA GLN A 88 8.02 4.11 3.30
C GLN A 88 8.18 4.27 1.78
N LEU A 89 8.18 5.50 1.28
CA LEU A 89 8.29 5.78 -0.16
C LEU A 89 9.72 5.65 -0.71
N GLN A 90 10.75 5.49 0.11
CA GLN A 90 12.06 5.09 -0.39
C GLN A 90 12.05 3.66 -0.95
N ILE A 91 11.17 2.83 -0.46
CA ILE A 91 11.07 1.39 -0.82
C ILE A 91 9.81 1.12 -1.62
N ALA A 92 8.64 1.52 -1.12
CA ALA A 92 7.36 1.36 -1.80
C ALA A 92 7.25 2.29 -3.02
N ASP A 93 6.51 1.85 -4.04
CA ASP A 93 6.21 2.67 -5.22
C ASP A 93 5.13 3.71 -4.95
N GLY A 94 4.32 3.49 -3.93
CA GLY A 94 3.28 4.39 -3.47
C GLY A 94 2.79 4.04 -2.07
N ALA A 95 1.82 4.79 -1.57
CA ALA A 95 1.24 4.57 -0.26
C ALA A 95 -0.25 4.94 -0.22
N ILE A 96 -1.00 4.24 0.62
CA ILE A 96 -2.37 4.57 0.97
C ILE A 96 -2.36 5.27 2.31
N ILE A 97 -2.89 6.49 2.35
CA ILE A 97 -2.92 7.33 3.55
C ILE A 97 -4.38 7.55 3.93
N GLY A 98 -4.76 7.17 5.13
CA GLY A 98 -6.14 7.25 5.62
C GLY A 98 -6.24 7.94 6.97
N SER A 99 -6.24 7.17 8.05
CA SER A 99 -6.47 7.65 9.42
C SER A 99 -5.54 8.78 9.87
N SER A 100 -4.30 8.80 9.39
CA SER A 100 -3.33 9.86 9.72
C SER A 100 -3.66 11.24 9.16
N LEU A 101 -4.63 11.34 8.25
CA LEU A 101 -5.17 12.61 7.74
C LEU A 101 -6.38 13.10 8.53
N LYS A 102 -6.87 12.30 9.48
CA LYS A 102 -8.04 12.61 10.30
C LYS A 102 -7.63 13.18 11.66
N GLU A 103 -8.48 14.00 12.24
CA GLU A 103 -8.25 14.60 13.54
C GLU A 103 -7.97 13.53 14.61
N GLY A 104 -6.85 13.71 15.33
CA GLY A 104 -6.40 12.75 16.34
C GLY A 104 -6.01 11.37 15.81
N GLY A 105 -5.95 11.15 14.48
CA GLY A 105 -5.69 9.84 13.88
C GLY A 105 -6.85 8.85 14.03
N ILE A 106 -8.03 9.32 14.39
CA ILE A 106 -9.21 8.50 14.64
C ILE A 106 -10.03 8.35 13.36
N ILE A 107 -10.29 7.11 12.93
CA ILE A 107 -10.94 6.81 11.64
C ILE A 107 -12.31 7.48 11.49
N SER A 108 -13.09 7.57 12.56
CA SER A 108 -14.43 8.20 12.56
C SER A 108 -14.41 9.72 12.56
N ASN A 109 -13.27 10.34 12.84
CA ASN A 109 -13.15 11.80 12.88
C ASN A 109 -13.05 12.41 11.47
N PRO A 110 -13.37 13.72 11.33
CA PRO A 110 -13.23 14.42 10.06
C PRO A 110 -11.77 14.53 9.62
N ILE A 111 -11.58 14.79 8.33
CA ILE A 111 -10.25 15.04 7.76
C ILE A 111 -9.75 16.40 8.24
N SER A 112 -8.49 16.42 8.70
CA SER A 112 -7.81 17.63 9.12
C SER A 112 -7.09 18.30 7.94
N TYR A 113 -7.44 19.54 7.63
CA TYR A 113 -6.77 20.32 6.59
C TYR A 113 -5.26 20.43 6.85
N ASP A 114 -4.85 20.68 8.09
CA ASP A 114 -3.43 20.84 8.44
C ASP A 114 -2.63 19.55 8.27
N LEU A 115 -3.19 18.40 8.63
CA LEU A 115 -2.56 17.10 8.43
C LEU A 115 -2.40 16.76 6.94
N VAL A 116 -3.41 17.06 6.13
CA VAL A 116 -3.33 16.90 4.67
C VAL A 116 -2.25 17.80 4.09
N LYS A 117 -2.22 19.08 4.47
CA LYS A 117 -1.22 20.05 4.00
C LYS A 117 0.21 19.62 4.37
N LYS A 118 0.41 19.13 5.60
CA LYS A 118 1.69 18.60 6.07
C LYS A 118 2.14 17.41 5.23
N SER A 119 1.25 16.45 5.01
CA SER A 119 1.53 15.24 4.22
C SER A 119 1.88 15.57 2.76
N ILE A 120 1.13 16.47 2.12
CA ILE A 120 1.40 16.90 0.74
C ILE A 120 2.77 17.57 0.60
N ARG A 121 3.19 18.37 1.58
CA ARG A 121 4.53 18.99 1.56
C ARG A 121 5.64 17.95 1.52
N TRP A 122 5.53 16.88 2.32
CA TRP A 122 6.49 15.78 2.33
C TRP A 122 6.48 15.00 1.02
N ILE A 123 5.31 14.68 0.50
CA ILE A 123 5.16 13.96 -0.78
C ILE A 123 5.81 14.75 -1.92
N LYS A 124 5.54 16.04 -2.02
CA LYS A 124 6.14 16.91 -3.05
C LYS A 124 7.68 16.93 -2.98
N ARG A 125 8.25 16.96 -1.77
CA ARG A 125 9.71 16.91 -1.58
C ARG A 125 10.30 15.58 -2.05
N ILE A 126 9.62 14.47 -1.77
CA ILE A 126 10.05 13.13 -2.18
C ILE A 126 10.02 13.00 -3.70
N ILE A 127 8.92 13.42 -4.33
CA ILE A 127 8.75 13.36 -5.78
C ILE A 127 9.82 14.22 -6.48
N LYS A 128 10.09 15.42 -5.97
CA LYS A 128 11.14 16.29 -6.53
C LYS A 128 12.50 15.60 -6.51
N ARG A 129 12.90 15.04 -5.37
CA ARG A 129 14.19 14.33 -5.24
C ARG A 129 14.31 13.14 -6.18
N ARG A 130 13.22 12.38 -6.41
CA ARG A 130 13.24 11.25 -7.35
C ARG A 130 13.42 11.67 -8.80
N LYS A 131 12.98 12.87 -9.18
CA LYS A 131 13.17 13.44 -10.52
C LYS A 131 14.57 14.01 -10.74
N GLU A 132 15.27 14.37 -9.67
CA GLU A 132 16.62 14.93 -9.69
C GLU A 132 17.72 13.85 -9.57
N SER A 133 17.37 12.64 -9.26
CA SER A 133 18.24 11.47 -9.23
C SER A 133 18.01 10.57 -10.43
#